data_f613f7287c190199203bd565c2140330
#
_entry.id   f613f7287c190199203bd565c2140330
#
_cell.length_a   1.000
_cell.length_b   1.000
_cell.length_c   1.000
_cell.angle_alpha   90.00
_cell.angle_beta   90.00
_cell.angle_gamma   90.00
#
_symmetry.space_group_name_H-M   'P 1'
#
loop_
_entity.id
_entity.type
_entity.pdbx_description
1 polymer ?
#
loop_
_entity_poly.entity_id
_entity_poly.type
_entity_poly.pdbx_seq_one_letter_code
_entity_poly.pdbx_strand_id
1 'polypeptide(L)'
;VVVCEAPSYLGSLGIFRAYEAEVVQSPIDADGVIPQALEETFTRLEREGRKVKFFYTIPNYHNPAGVCVSEERRPQIVEICKRHHVLIVEDNPYGLLGFDGRTYTSFKSLAPDHVLYLGSVSKIFAPGYRVGWACAPSAMCEKLKLASESAILCPTSMGQYSISMYLSEFDWRNQISTFRGMYR
;
A
#
# COMPACT_ATOMS: atom_id res chain seq x y z
N VAL A 1 17.32 4.10 3.15
CA VAL A 1 16.44 3.57 4.21
C VAL A 1 15.01 3.48 3.69
N VAL A 2 14.27 2.46 4.11
CA VAL A 2 12.81 2.33 3.98
C VAL A 2 12.23 2.43 5.38
N VAL A 3 11.21 3.28 5.57
CA VAL A 3 10.45 3.32 6.82
C VAL A 3 9.14 2.54 6.62
N CYS A 4 8.75 1.72 7.58
CA CYS A 4 7.48 0.98 7.58
C CYS A 4 6.85 0.95 8.96
N GLU A 5 5.63 0.47 9.05
CA GLU A 5 4.90 0.26 10.31
C GLU A 5 5.52 -0.85 11.16
N ALA A 6 5.33 -0.80 12.47
CA ALA A 6 5.75 -1.83 13.44
C ALA A 6 4.53 -2.37 14.22
N PRO A 7 4.11 -3.62 13.97
CA PRO A 7 4.64 -4.62 13.02
C PRO A 7 4.38 -4.26 11.56
N SER A 8 4.93 -5.01 10.60
CA SER A 8 4.64 -4.84 9.16
C SER A 8 4.57 -6.20 8.45
N TYR A 9 4.11 -6.19 7.20
CA TYR A 9 3.91 -7.39 6.40
C TYR A 9 5.24 -8.09 6.09
N LEU A 10 5.36 -9.36 6.48
CA LEU A 10 6.58 -10.15 6.33
C LEU A 10 7.06 -10.27 4.88
N GLY A 11 6.12 -10.35 3.92
CA GLY A 11 6.45 -10.42 2.49
C GLY A 11 7.18 -9.16 2.03
N SER A 12 6.71 -7.98 2.39
CA SER A 12 7.36 -6.71 2.05
C SER A 12 8.72 -6.57 2.75
N LEU A 13 8.82 -6.95 4.03
CA LEU A 13 10.09 -6.96 4.76
C LEU A 13 11.11 -7.89 4.10
N GLY A 14 10.66 -9.07 3.60
CA GLY A 14 11.50 -10.00 2.86
C GLY A 14 12.01 -9.39 1.54
N ILE A 15 11.15 -8.70 0.80
CA ILE A 15 11.53 -7.99 -0.43
C ILE A 15 12.55 -6.89 -0.12
N PHE A 16 12.30 -6.05 0.90
CA PHE A 16 13.23 -4.98 1.26
C PHE A 16 14.62 -5.52 1.61
N ARG A 17 14.69 -6.63 2.36
CA ARG A 17 15.95 -7.31 2.69
C ARG A 17 16.64 -7.89 1.46
N ALA A 18 15.89 -8.50 0.53
CA ALA A 18 16.46 -9.06 -0.69
C ALA A 18 17.11 -8.01 -1.59
N TYR A 19 16.65 -6.75 -1.51
CA TYR A 19 17.24 -5.59 -2.17
C TYR A 19 18.19 -4.79 -1.25
N GLU A 20 18.64 -5.40 -0.16
CA GLU A 20 19.59 -4.82 0.81
C GLU A 20 19.13 -3.45 1.37
N ALA A 21 17.81 -3.22 1.37
CA ALA A 21 17.28 -2.00 1.93
C ALA A 21 17.31 -2.06 3.46
N GLU A 22 17.86 -1.05 4.06
CA GLU A 22 17.78 -0.86 5.49
C GLU A 22 16.34 -0.49 5.87
N VAL A 23 15.73 -1.25 6.80
CA VAL A 23 14.36 -1.06 7.25
C VAL A 23 14.34 -0.46 8.65
N VAL A 24 13.67 0.67 8.79
CA VAL A 24 13.39 1.32 10.07
C VAL A 24 11.89 1.32 10.31
N GLN A 25 11.50 0.99 11.53
CA GLN A 25 10.08 0.85 11.88
C GLN A 25 9.57 2.07 12.66
N SER A 26 8.33 2.46 12.39
CA SER A 26 7.56 3.46 13.12
C SER A 26 6.39 2.78 13.83
N PRO A 27 6.11 3.08 15.12
CA PRO A 27 5.05 2.42 15.87
C PRO A 27 3.65 2.74 15.35
N ILE A 28 2.74 1.80 15.59
CA ILE A 28 1.30 1.94 15.35
C ILE A 28 0.53 1.72 16.65
N ASP A 29 -0.72 2.19 16.68
CA ASP A 29 -1.70 1.91 17.72
C ASP A 29 -3.05 1.47 17.12
N ALA A 30 -4.14 1.55 17.87
CA ALA A 30 -5.48 1.17 17.41
C ALA A 30 -5.98 1.99 16.22
N ASP A 31 -5.46 3.21 16.03
CA ASP A 31 -5.77 4.12 14.91
C ASP A 31 -4.71 4.12 13.80
N GLY A 32 -3.88 3.06 13.76
CA GLY A 32 -2.81 2.90 12.77
C GLY A 32 -1.53 3.64 13.12
N VAL A 33 -0.74 4.03 12.11
CA VAL A 33 0.54 4.71 12.35
C VAL A 33 0.37 6.01 13.14
N ILE A 34 1.25 6.21 14.11
CA ILE A 34 1.24 7.39 15.00
C ILE A 34 1.99 8.52 14.31
N PRO A 35 1.31 9.64 13.92
CA PRO A 35 1.94 10.70 13.13
C PRO A 35 3.18 11.31 13.80
N GLN A 36 3.14 11.57 15.11
CA GLN A 36 4.25 12.15 15.86
C GLN A 36 5.49 11.23 15.84
N ALA A 37 5.27 9.92 16.03
CA ALA A 37 6.36 8.94 16.02
C ALA A 37 6.96 8.77 14.61
N LEU A 38 6.15 8.89 13.58
CA LEU A 38 6.62 8.90 12.19
C LEU A 38 7.51 10.12 11.92
N GLU A 39 7.08 11.30 12.33
CA GLU A 39 7.85 12.54 12.19
C GLU A 39 9.18 12.51 12.98
N GLU A 40 9.14 12.03 14.22
CA GLU A 40 10.35 11.82 15.03
C GLU A 40 11.32 10.85 14.34
N THR A 41 10.78 9.79 13.75
CA THR A 41 11.59 8.80 12.99
C THR A 41 12.28 9.44 11.79
N PHE A 42 11.58 10.24 11.00
CA PHE A 42 12.16 10.94 9.85
C PHE A 42 13.21 11.97 10.31
N THR A 43 12.86 12.80 11.30
CA THR A 43 13.78 13.81 11.85
C THR A 43 15.07 13.19 12.38
N ARG A 44 14.99 12.07 13.08
CA ARG A 44 16.17 11.33 13.58
C ARG A 44 17.02 10.84 12.42
N LEU A 45 16.42 10.21 11.40
CA LEU A 45 17.15 9.68 10.24
C LEU A 45 17.83 10.79 9.44
N GLU A 46 17.18 11.95 9.28
CA GLU A 46 17.79 13.12 8.65
C GLU A 46 19.02 13.62 9.40
N ARG A 47 18.94 13.72 10.74
CA ARG A 47 20.09 14.13 11.60
C ARG A 47 21.25 13.13 11.51
N GLU A 48 20.95 11.85 11.32
CA GLU A 48 21.92 10.78 11.09
C GLU A 48 22.50 10.77 9.66
N GLY A 49 22.05 11.67 8.78
CA GLY A 49 22.45 11.70 7.36
C GLY A 49 21.89 10.53 6.53
N ARG A 50 20.89 9.82 7.02
CA ARG A 50 20.30 8.63 6.40
C ARG A 50 19.07 9.00 5.58
N LYS A 51 19.19 8.91 4.26
CA LYS A 51 18.09 9.29 3.35
C LYS A 51 16.99 8.25 3.33
N VAL A 52 15.78 8.65 3.73
CA VAL A 52 14.56 7.84 3.58
C VAL A 52 14.10 7.87 2.11
N LYS A 53 13.91 6.69 1.51
CA LYS A 53 13.43 6.57 0.12
C LYS A 53 11.91 6.66 0.03
N PHE A 54 11.24 5.92 0.91
CA PHE A 54 9.78 5.92 1.03
C PHE A 54 9.33 5.42 2.40
N PHE A 55 8.10 5.77 2.73
CA PHE A 55 7.33 5.19 3.81
C PHE A 55 6.35 4.16 3.24
N TYR A 56 6.47 2.90 3.64
CA TYR A 56 5.57 1.81 3.27
C TYR A 56 4.50 1.62 4.35
N THR A 57 3.23 1.62 3.96
CA THR A 57 2.09 1.48 4.87
C THR A 57 0.98 0.62 4.26
N ILE A 58 0.30 -0.15 5.12
CA ILE A 58 -0.94 -0.87 4.80
C ILE A 58 -2.07 -0.17 5.58
N PRO A 59 -2.67 0.90 5.03
CA PRO A 59 -3.53 1.79 5.81
C PRO A 59 -4.90 1.22 6.16
N ASN A 60 -5.31 0.12 5.52
CA ASN A 60 -6.62 -0.49 5.73
C ASN A 60 -6.48 -1.96 6.10
N TYR A 61 -7.06 -2.35 7.24
CA TYR A 61 -7.04 -3.74 7.73
C TYR A 61 -5.63 -4.32 7.73
N HIS A 62 -4.75 -3.60 8.39
CA HIS A 62 -3.30 -3.80 8.39
C HIS A 62 -2.90 -5.26 8.68
N ASN A 63 -2.01 -5.80 7.88
CA ASN A 63 -1.43 -7.14 8.11
C ASN A 63 -0.04 -7.01 8.76
N PRO A 64 0.16 -7.47 10.04
CA PRO A 64 -0.72 -8.39 10.78
C PRO A 64 -1.62 -7.75 11.85
N ALA A 65 -1.61 -6.44 12.04
CA ALA A 65 -2.21 -5.81 13.22
C ALA A 65 -3.75 -5.70 13.16
N GLY A 66 -4.37 -5.79 11.98
CA GLY A 66 -5.83 -5.70 11.81
C GLY A 66 -6.42 -4.29 11.96
N VAL A 67 -5.60 -3.27 12.23
CA VAL A 67 -6.03 -1.88 12.43
C VAL A 67 -6.16 -1.12 11.10
N CYS A 68 -6.87 0.00 11.14
CA CYS A 68 -6.93 0.96 10.03
C CYS A 68 -6.36 2.31 10.46
N VAL A 69 -5.66 2.98 9.56
CA VAL A 69 -5.29 4.38 9.80
C VAL A 69 -6.57 5.23 9.81
N SER A 70 -6.80 5.96 10.91
CA SER A 70 -7.99 6.79 11.04
C SER A 70 -8.03 7.92 10.00
N GLU A 71 -9.24 8.40 9.64
CA GLU A 71 -9.41 9.47 8.64
C GLU A 71 -8.69 10.76 9.06
N GLU A 72 -8.65 11.05 10.35
CA GLU A 72 -8.02 12.25 10.92
C GLU A 72 -6.50 12.23 10.79
N ARG A 73 -5.89 11.04 10.86
CA ARG A 73 -4.43 10.87 10.75
C ARG A 73 -3.92 10.92 9.31
N ARG A 74 -4.77 10.55 8.32
CA ARG A 74 -4.33 10.46 6.92
C ARG A 74 -3.78 11.77 6.37
N PRO A 75 -4.44 12.93 6.49
CA PRO A 75 -3.86 14.19 6.04
C PRO A 75 -2.60 14.59 6.83
N GLN A 76 -2.52 14.28 8.12
CA GLN A 76 -1.33 14.56 8.93
C GLN A 76 -0.11 13.79 8.42
N ILE A 77 -0.28 12.48 8.15
CA ILE A 77 0.77 11.62 7.61
C ILE A 77 1.24 12.11 6.23
N VAL A 78 0.31 12.52 5.37
CA VAL A 78 0.63 13.10 4.05
C VAL A 78 1.50 14.34 4.22
N GLU A 79 1.13 15.27 5.09
CA GLU A 79 1.87 16.51 5.31
C GLU A 79 3.26 16.26 5.93
N ILE A 80 3.38 15.30 6.85
CA ILE A 80 4.68 14.87 7.39
C ILE A 80 5.56 14.33 6.24
N CYS A 81 5.04 13.39 5.44
CA CYS A 81 5.80 12.82 4.34
C CYS A 81 6.22 13.87 3.29
N LYS A 82 5.37 14.86 2.99
CA LYS A 82 5.71 15.97 2.09
C LYS A 82 6.83 16.83 2.64
N ARG A 83 6.76 17.24 3.93
CA ARG A 83 7.79 18.07 4.56
C ARG A 83 9.17 17.41 4.53
N HIS A 84 9.22 16.11 4.75
CA HIS A 84 10.46 15.32 4.74
C HIS A 84 10.85 14.79 3.34
N HIS A 85 10.12 15.17 2.28
CA HIS A 85 10.33 14.70 0.91
C HIS A 85 10.35 13.16 0.79
N VAL A 86 9.54 12.47 1.59
CA VAL A 86 9.42 11.01 1.64
C VAL A 86 8.20 10.56 0.87
N LEU A 87 8.39 9.76 -0.19
CA LEU A 87 7.29 9.16 -0.94
C LEU A 87 6.48 8.20 -0.05
N ILE A 88 5.16 8.20 -0.19
CA ILE A 88 4.30 7.18 0.44
C ILE A 88 4.09 6.01 -0.54
N VAL A 89 4.33 4.79 -0.07
CA VAL A 89 3.91 3.55 -0.75
C VAL A 89 2.71 2.99 0.00
N GLU A 90 1.53 3.23 -0.55
CA GLU A 90 0.24 2.79 -0.02
C GLU A 90 -0.10 1.40 -0.56
N ASP A 91 0.03 0.36 0.25
CA ASP A 91 -0.35 -1.01 -0.09
C ASP A 91 -1.76 -1.31 0.42
N ASN A 92 -2.73 -1.47 -0.50
CA ASN A 92 -4.15 -1.55 -0.14
C ASN A 92 -4.86 -2.78 -0.72
N PRO A 93 -4.48 -4.00 -0.32
CA PRO A 93 -5.12 -5.22 -0.80
C PRO A 93 -6.48 -5.49 -0.16
N TYR A 94 -6.78 -4.88 1.00
CA TYR A 94 -7.95 -5.20 1.83
C TYR A 94 -9.00 -4.10 1.88
N GLY A 95 -8.78 -2.93 1.27
CA GLY A 95 -9.60 -1.74 1.44
C GLY A 95 -11.09 -1.90 1.10
N LEU A 96 -11.45 -2.91 0.29
CA LEU A 96 -12.82 -3.22 -0.05
C LEU A 96 -13.47 -4.30 0.85
N LEU A 97 -12.73 -4.90 1.79
CA LEU A 97 -13.18 -6.07 2.57
C LEU A 97 -13.65 -5.75 3.98
N GLY A 98 -13.80 -4.48 4.32
CA GLY A 98 -14.33 -4.06 5.64
C GLY A 98 -15.71 -4.64 5.92
N PHE A 99 -15.90 -5.23 7.10
CA PHE A 99 -17.13 -5.92 7.49
C PHE A 99 -18.34 -4.99 7.63
N ASP A 100 -18.09 -3.72 7.92
CA ASP A 100 -19.09 -2.66 8.00
C ASP A 100 -19.41 -2.00 6.64
N GLY A 101 -18.68 -2.40 5.59
CA GLY A 101 -18.80 -1.80 4.25
C GLY A 101 -18.15 -0.42 4.13
N ARG A 102 -17.51 0.08 5.19
CA ARG A 102 -16.83 1.38 5.16
C ARG A 102 -15.66 1.36 4.17
N THR A 103 -15.51 2.44 3.45
CA THR A 103 -14.34 2.74 2.62
C THR A 103 -13.59 3.92 3.21
N TYR A 104 -12.28 3.84 3.24
CA TYR A 104 -11.42 4.89 3.76
C TYR A 104 -10.83 5.74 2.62
N THR A 105 -10.60 7.01 2.89
CA THR A 105 -9.94 7.93 1.96
C THR A 105 -8.50 7.46 1.71
N SER A 106 -8.12 7.17 0.46
CA SER A 106 -6.74 6.73 0.16
C SER A 106 -5.75 7.89 0.30
N PHE A 107 -4.52 7.59 0.69
CA PHE A 107 -3.43 8.57 0.64
C PHE A 107 -3.21 9.07 -0.80
N LYS A 108 -3.41 8.17 -1.79
CA LYS A 108 -3.32 8.52 -3.21
C LYS A 108 -4.29 9.62 -3.61
N SER A 109 -5.53 9.61 -3.09
CA SER A 109 -6.51 10.66 -3.37
C SER A 109 -6.16 12.00 -2.70
N LEU A 110 -5.50 11.97 -1.54
CA LEU A 110 -5.06 13.16 -0.81
C LEU A 110 -3.80 13.80 -1.40
N ALA A 111 -2.91 13.00 -1.99
CA ALA A 111 -1.65 13.47 -2.54
C ALA A 111 -1.24 12.69 -3.80
N PRO A 112 -1.91 12.93 -4.95
CA PRO A 112 -1.73 12.14 -6.18
C PRO A 112 -0.27 12.06 -6.67
N ASP A 113 0.50 13.14 -6.50
CA ASP A 113 1.88 13.23 -6.97
C ASP A 113 2.92 12.77 -5.93
N HIS A 114 2.47 12.43 -4.73
CA HIS A 114 3.34 12.03 -3.61
C HIS A 114 3.11 10.60 -3.12
N VAL A 115 2.22 9.86 -3.78
CA VAL A 115 1.84 8.50 -3.39
C VAL A 115 1.96 7.53 -4.56
N LEU A 116 2.64 6.42 -4.32
CA LEU A 116 2.55 5.20 -5.10
C LEU A 116 1.51 4.29 -4.44
N TYR A 117 0.36 4.12 -5.08
CA TYR A 117 -0.69 3.20 -4.64
C TYR A 117 -0.51 1.83 -5.27
N LEU A 118 -0.60 0.78 -4.45
CA LEU A 118 -0.57 -0.61 -4.87
C LEU A 118 -1.92 -1.28 -4.60
N GLY A 119 -2.48 -1.87 -5.62
CA GLY A 119 -3.73 -2.63 -5.53
C GLY A 119 -3.57 -4.05 -6.07
N SER A 120 -4.46 -4.94 -5.67
CA SER A 120 -4.41 -6.35 -6.08
C SER A 120 -5.81 -6.95 -6.15
N VAL A 121 -6.02 -7.87 -7.10
CA VAL A 121 -7.23 -8.71 -7.15
C VAL A 121 -7.12 -9.96 -6.26
N SER A 122 -5.98 -10.19 -5.64
CA SER A 122 -5.70 -11.40 -4.85
C SER A 122 -6.67 -11.63 -3.70
N LYS A 123 -7.26 -10.56 -3.14
CA LYS A 123 -8.17 -10.65 -1.98
C LYS A 123 -9.64 -10.38 -2.34
N ILE A 124 -9.90 -9.79 -3.49
CA ILE A 124 -11.24 -9.41 -3.95
C ILE A 124 -11.76 -10.27 -5.13
N PHE A 125 -10.90 -11.11 -5.68
CA PHE A 125 -11.26 -12.06 -6.74
C PHE A 125 -10.59 -13.42 -6.51
N ALA A 126 -9.31 -13.58 -6.93
CA ALA A 126 -8.59 -14.84 -6.73
C ALA A 126 -7.06 -14.63 -6.71
N PRO A 127 -6.35 -15.15 -5.69
CA PRO A 127 -4.91 -14.96 -5.55
C PRO A 127 -4.10 -15.67 -6.65
N GLY A 128 -4.62 -16.73 -7.24
CA GLY A 128 -3.95 -17.53 -8.29
C GLY A 128 -3.78 -16.77 -9.61
N TYR A 129 -4.55 -15.73 -9.88
CA TYR A 129 -4.42 -14.93 -11.11
C TYR A 129 -3.18 -14.05 -11.16
N ARG A 130 -2.56 -13.76 -10.03
CA ARG A 130 -1.32 -12.97 -9.93
C ARG A 130 -1.39 -11.61 -10.62
N VAL A 131 -2.54 -10.94 -10.52
CA VAL A 131 -2.78 -9.61 -11.08
C VAL A 131 -2.84 -8.57 -9.97
N GLY A 132 -2.08 -7.51 -10.13
CA GLY A 132 -2.08 -6.31 -9.32
C GLY A 132 -1.77 -5.09 -10.18
N TRP A 133 -1.92 -3.91 -9.61
CA TRP A 133 -1.63 -2.66 -10.32
C TRP A 133 -0.93 -1.67 -9.41
N ALA A 134 -0.23 -0.74 -10.03
CA ALA A 134 0.33 0.43 -9.38
C ALA A 134 -0.26 1.70 -10.00
N CYS A 135 -0.65 2.65 -9.15
CA CYS A 135 -1.05 3.99 -9.56
C CYS A 135 -0.04 4.99 -8.98
N ALA A 136 0.76 5.60 -9.84
CA ALA A 136 1.89 6.43 -9.45
C ALA A 136 1.98 7.67 -10.33
N PRO A 137 2.79 8.68 -9.97
CA PRO A 137 3.17 9.77 -10.89
C PRO A 137 3.79 9.20 -12.17
N SER A 138 3.55 9.86 -13.32
CA SER A 138 3.95 9.34 -14.65
C SER A 138 5.43 8.99 -14.75
N ALA A 139 6.32 9.81 -14.23
CA ALA A 139 7.77 9.55 -14.23
C ALA A 139 8.14 8.26 -13.45
N MET A 140 7.36 7.91 -12.42
CA MET A 140 7.54 6.67 -11.67
C MET A 140 6.94 5.47 -12.42
N CYS A 141 5.81 5.65 -13.10
CA CYS A 141 5.20 4.59 -13.92
C CYS A 141 6.18 4.08 -14.98
N GLU A 142 6.92 4.95 -15.64
CA GLU A 142 7.93 4.56 -16.64
C GLU A 142 9.05 3.70 -16.00
N LYS A 143 9.51 4.04 -14.82
CA LYS A 143 10.50 3.23 -14.07
C LYS A 143 9.94 1.88 -13.63
N LEU A 144 8.68 1.84 -13.19
CA LEU A 144 8.02 0.59 -12.80
C LEU A 144 7.80 -0.33 -14.00
N LYS A 145 7.46 0.22 -15.19
CA LYS A 145 7.37 -0.57 -16.43
C LYS A 145 8.70 -1.24 -16.74
N LEU A 146 9.79 -0.47 -16.80
CA LEU A 146 11.13 -1.02 -17.06
C LEU A 146 11.56 -2.07 -16.05
N ALA A 147 11.28 -1.84 -14.76
CA ALA A 147 11.57 -2.81 -13.70
C ALA A 147 10.73 -4.10 -13.85
N SER A 148 9.45 -3.97 -14.17
CA SER A 148 8.56 -5.11 -14.42
C SER A 148 9.00 -5.91 -15.64
N GLU A 149 9.35 -5.23 -16.73
CA GLU A 149 9.85 -5.83 -17.97
C GLU A 149 11.14 -6.64 -17.72
N SER A 150 12.04 -6.09 -16.91
CA SER A 150 13.28 -6.78 -16.53
C SER A 150 13.06 -7.98 -15.62
N ALA A 151 12.03 -7.94 -14.74
CA ALA A 151 11.79 -8.97 -13.75
C ALA A 151 10.93 -10.13 -14.26
N ILE A 152 9.91 -9.85 -15.06
CA ILE A 152 8.89 -10.84 -15.47
C ILE A 152 8.54 -10.79 -16.96
N LEU A 153 9.22 -9.95 -17.76
CA LEU A 153 8.97 -9.65 -19.16
C LEU A 153 7.60 -9.00 -19.39
N CYS A 154 6.50 -9.74 -19.12
CA CYS A 154 5.14 -9.21 -19.11
C CYS A 154 4.27 -9.94 -18.06
N PRO A 155 3.32 -9.24 -17.43
CA PRO A 155 2.30 -9.90 -16.61
C PRO A 155 1.41 -10.83 -17.45
N THR A 156 0.77 -11.81 -16.81
CA THR A 156 -0.13 -12.76 -17.49
C THR A 156 -1.25 -12.05 -18.24
N SER A 157 -1.24 -12.08 -19.58
CA SER A 157 -2.28 -11.45 -20.41
C SER A 157 -3.64 -12.14 -20.25
N MET A 158 -3.66 -13.47 -20.14
CA MET A 158 -4.89 -14.23 -19.88
C MET A 158 -5.51 -13.82 -18.53
N GLY A 159 -4.70 -13.68 -17.48
CA GLY A 159 -5.16 -13.21 -16.18
C GLY A 159 -5.77 -11.80 -16.23
N GLN A 160 -5.11 -10.87 -16.91
CA GLN A 160 -5.61 -9.51 -17.09
C GLN A 160 -6.93 -9.47 -17.87
N TYR A 161 -7.02 -10.24 -18.97
CA TYR A 161 -8.24 -10.33 -19.76
C TYR A 161 -9.42 -10.90 -18.96
N SER A 162 -9.19 -12.01 -18.23
CA SER A 162 -10.22 -12.59 -17.36
C SER A 162 -10.72 -11.63 -16.28
N ILE A 163 -9.81 -10.86 -15.65
CA ILE A 163 -10.17 -9.86 -14.66
C ILE A 163 -10.95 -8.72 -15.32
N SER A 164 -10.54 -8.26 -16.49
CA SER A 164 -11.24 -7.21 -17.25
C SER A 164 -12.68 -7.63 -17.56
N MET A 165 -12.90 -8.83 -18.08
CA MET A 165 -14.25 -9.38 -18.32
C MET A 165 -15.06 -9.46 -17.02
N TYR A 166 -14.47 -9.98 -15.95
CA TYR A 166 -15.14 -10.10 -14.66
C TYR A 166 -15.60 -8.74 -14.13
N LEU A 167 -14.77 -7.73 -14.19
CA LEU A 167 -15.09 -6.38 -13.73
C LEU A 167 -16.13 -5.66 -14.62
N SER A 168 -16.20 -6.02 -15.91
CA SER A 168 -17.11 -5.40 -16.87
C SER A 168 -18.49 -6.07 -16.92
N GLU A 169 -18.55 -7.40 -16.79
CA GLU A 169 -19.73 -8.20 -17.13
C GLU A 169 -20.44 -8.79 -15.91
N PHE A 170 -19.77 -8.82 -14.74
CA PHE A 170 -20.31 -9.43 -13.53
C PHE A 170 -20.50 -8.40 -12.42
N ASP A 171 -21.44 -8.68 -11.52
CA ASP A 171 -21.66 -7.88 -10.30
C ASP A 171 -20.59 -8.21 -9.23
N TRP A 172 -19.35 -7.78 -9.49
CA TRP A 172 -18.24 -7.98 -8.58
C TRP A 172 -18.43 -7.28 -7.23
N ARG A 173 -19.25 -6.21 -7.17
CA ARG A 173 -19.53 -5.51 -5.91
C ARG A 173 -20.38 -6.37 -4.98
N ASN A 174 -21.36 -7.08 -5.51
CA ASN A 174 -22.14 -8.06 -4.75
C ASN A 174 -21.26 -9.23 -4.30
N GLN A 175 -20.33 -9.68 -5.13
CA GLN A 175 -19.36 -10.69 -4.73
C GLN A 175 -18.46 -10.25 -3.56
N ILE A 176 -18.02 -8.99 -3.53
CA ILE A 176 -17.31 -8.42 -2.38
C ILE A 176 -18.18 -8.44 -1.12
N SER A 177 -19.46 -8.12 -1.24
CA SER A 177 -20.40 -8.19 -0.11
C SER A 177 -20.55 -9.62 0.41
N THR A 178 -20.57 -10.60 -0.49
CA THR A 178 -20.55 -12.03 -0.12
C THR A 178 -19.26 -12.39 0.63
N PHE A 179 -18.10 -11.97 0.15
CA PHE A 179 -16.81 -12.22 0.83
C PHE A 179 -16.77 -11.58 2.23
N ARG A 180 -17.26 -10.35 2.38
CA ARG A 180 -17.39 -9.70 3.70
C ARG A 180 -18.21 -10.55 4.68
N GLY A 181 -19.31 -11.14 4.21
CA GLY A 181 -20.15 -12.03 5.02
C GLY A 181 -19.45 -13.35 5.39
N MET A 182 -18.63 -13.90 4.49
CA MET A 182 -17.88 -15.15 4.74
C MET A 182 -16.70 -14.96 5.71
N TYR A 183 -16.07 -13.78 5.71
CA TYR A 183 -14.92 -13.50 6.58
C TYR A 183 -15.31 -12.97 7.96
N ARG A 184 -16.55 -12.57 8.16
CA ARG A 184 -17.11 -12.09 9.42
C ARG A 184 -17.33 -13.22 10.45
#